data_96b629e271329b25d6aece68aa6ba4b2
#
_entry.id   96b629e271329b25d6aece68aa6ba4b2
#
_cell.length_a   1.000
_cell.length_b   1.000
_cell.length_c   1.000
_cell.angle_alpha   90.00
_cell.angle_beta   90.00
_cell.angle_gamma   90.00
#
_symmetry.space_group_name_H-M   'P 1'
#
loop_
_entity.id
_entity.type
_entity.pdbx_description
1 polymer ?
#
loop_
_entity_poly.entity_id
_entity_poly.type
_entity_poly.pdbx_seq_one_letter_code
_entity_poly.pdbx_strand_id
1 'polypeptide(L)'
;MNSSETQIPESRAARRRKNRILREQRRRRRLAYITGLVCALFVVVLTVLSALTPDKTFSANENRNLKQRPSISADGLLSGSFFGDTATHFSDQFALRDRWISLKLTYDKLIGMKESHDVYLGKDHYLLQKTVEPDEKALDDIANAVNSFASLHSDLSTRMLVVPCAAAVLPDKLPGSAPVRNQAADIDAFGQKLSGVAFTNASEALKSSNDSRNLYYRTDHHWTSYGARTVYEKCAPGLGIDAPVTEFDEYLLSETFLGTLGSQSGSFRRRDTIEIYVPKNCPNYYVYYADQGKTVSSLYVRDKLNEKDQYQVFLGGNHPIVEIHTAASTGKSLLIFKDSYANSFVQYLIPHYDTIIMIDPRYYFNRLDNVIQANGITDILFLYSANTLLADHSLAVCLNASA
;
A
#
# COMPACT_ATOMS: atom_id res chain seq x y z
N MET A 1 86.10 16.37 34.27
CA MET A 1 84.96 16.90 34.98
C MET A 1 83.74 15.97 34.67
N ASN A 2 83.51 15.04 35.58
CA ASN A 2 82.35 14.11 35.46
C ASN A 2 81.19 14.76 36.18
N SER A 3 80.14 15.15 35.43
CA SER A 3 78.89 15.58 35.98
C SER A 3 78.01 14.32 36.26
N SER A 4 78.04 13.91 37.52
CA SER A 4 77.06 12.92 38.04
C SER A 4 75.69 13.56 38.14
N GLU A 5 74.79 13.24 37.18
CA GLU A 5 73.37 13.57 37.28
C GLU A 5 72.76 12.81 38.48
N THR A 6 72.47 13.57 39.54
CA THR A 6 71.76 13.06 40.71
C THR A 6 70.30 12.82 40.34
N GLN A 7 69.90 11.57 40.07
CA GLN A 7 68.50 11.20 39.91
C GLN A 7 67.72 11.43 41.21
N ILE A 8 66.86 12.39 41.20
CA ILE A 8 65.90 12.65 42.30
C ILE A 8 64.97 11.43 42.43
N PRO A 9 64.86 10.75 43.58
CA PRO A 9 64.01 9.58 43.73
C PRO A 9 62.55 9.93 43.59
N GLU A 10 61.86 9.29 42.64
CA GLU A 10 60.43 9.41 42.37
C GLU A 10 59.63 9.20 43.68
N SER A 11 58.75 10.14 44.05
CA SER A 11 57.95 10.03 45.26
C SER A 11 57.01 8.79 45.20
N ARG A 12 56.75 8.15 46.33
CA ARG A 12 55.83 6.96 46.40
C ARG A 12 54.46 7.26 45.78
N ALA A 13 53.98 8.49 45.88
CA ALA A 13 52.73 8.94 45.29
C ALA A 13 52.80 8.99 43.76
N ALA A 14 53.91 9.48 43.15
CA ALA A 14 54.11 9.53 41.70
C ALA A 14 54.18 8.11 41.13
N ARG A 15 54.86 7.20 41.81
CA ARG A 15 54.98 5.79 41.39
C ARG A 15 53.60 5.08 41.47
N ARG A 16 52.79 5.36 42.48
CA ARG A 16 51.39 4.82 42.57
C ARG A 16 50.54 5.36 41.43
N ARG A 17 50.60 6.67 41.12
CA ARG A 17 49.87 7.28 40.02
C ARG A 17 50.25 6.70 38.67
N LYS A 18 51.56 6.53 38.38
CA LYS A 18 52.07 5.91 37.17
C LYS A 18 51.61 4.47 37.03
N ASN A 19 51.66 3.69 38.09
CA ASN A 19 51.17 2.30 38.06
C ASN A 19 49.63 2.18 37.83
N ARG A 20 48.87 3.13 38.37
CA ARG A 20 47.44 3.22 38.13
C ARG A 20 47.14 3.52 36.65
N ILE A 21 47.81 4.48 36.05
CA ILE A 21 47.68 4.87 34.65
C ILE A 21 48.07 3.67 33.75
N LEU A 22 49.15 3.00 34.03
CA LEU A 22 49.59 1.81 33.28
C LEU A 22 48.58 0.64 33.38
N ARG A 23 47.98 0.41 34.56
CA ARG A 23 46.92 -0.60 34.72
C ARG A 23 45.67 -0.24 33.93
N GLU A 24 45.24 1.05 33.93
CA GLU A 24 44.12 1.55 33.13
C GLU A 24 44.38 1.39 31.63
N GLN A 25 45.56 1.78 31.16
CA GLN A 25 45.96 1.61 29.76
C GLN A 25 45.97 0.12 29.32
N ARG A 26 46.49 -0.77 30.18
CA ARG A 26 46.48 -2.23 29.89
C ARG A 26 45.04 -2.76 29.86
N ARG A 27 44.17 -2.29 30.76
CA ARG A 27 42.73 -2.66 30.79
C ARG A 27 42.03 -2.18 29.53
N ARG A 28 42.24 -0.93 29.11
CA ARG A 28 41.67 -0.36 27.87
C ARG A 28 42.15 -1.10 26.64
N ARG A 29 43.43 -1.41 26.55
CA ARG A 29 43.97 -2.24 25.43
C ARG A 29 43.36 -3.62 25.39
N ARG A 30 43.23 -4.32 26.53
CA ARG A 30 42.60 -5.65 26.60
C ARG A 30 41.14 -5.56 26.16
N LEU A 31 40.37 -4.56 26.62
CA LEU A 31 38.98 -4.35 26.18
C LEU A 31 38.91 -4.09 24.70
N ALA A 32 39.77 -3.25 24.14
CA ALA A 32 39.83 -2.97 22.70
C ALA A 32 40.12 -4.25 21.87
N TYR A 33 41.07 -5.09 22.32
CA TYR A 33 41.34 -6.37 21.65
C TYR A 33 40.13 -7.33 21.72
N ILE A 34 39.50 -7.45 22.90
CA ILE A 34 38.31 -8.30 23.07
C ILE A 34 37.18 -7.80 22.18
N THR A 35 36.91 -6.48 22.18
CA THR A 35 35.88 -5.87 21.33
C THR A 35 36.21 -6.13 19.85
N GLY A 36 37.47 -5.90 19.42
CA GLY A 36 37.89 -6.16 18.04
C GLY A 36 37.72 -7.63 17.63
N LEU A 37 38.05 -8.55 18.53
CA LEU A 37 37.89 -9.99 18.28
C LEU A 37 36.41 -10.37 18.17
N VAL A 38 35.56 -9.85 19.05
CA VAL A 38 34.10 -10.09 19.00
C VAL A 38 33.48 -9.53 17.72
N CYS A 39 33.88 -8.32 17.31
CA CYS A 39 33.43 -7.73 16.04
C CYS A 39 33.90 -8.55 14.84
N ALA A 40 35.18 -8.98 14.81
CA ALA A 40 35.71 -9.82 13.74
C ALA A 40 34.97 -11.15 13.66
N LEU A 41 34.77 -11.82 14.81
CA LEU A 41 34.03 -13.08 14.87
C LEU A 41 32.57 -12.90 14.39
N PHE A 42 31.91 -11.81 14.78
CA PHE A 42 30.56 -11.49 14.34
C PHE A 42 30.48 -11.34 12.81
N VAL A 43 31.40 -10.59 12.20
CA VAL A 43 31.48 -10.44 10.74
C VAL A 43 31.72 -11.79 10.05
N VAL A 44 32.64 -12.58 10.55
CA VAL A 44 32.95 -13.92 9.99
C VAL A 44 31.71 -14.82 10.05
N VAL A 45 31.03 -14.87 11.21
CA VAL A 45 29.83 -15.68 11.39
C VAL A 45 28.73 -15.26 10.42
N LEU A 46 28.47 -13.96 10.27
CA LEU A 46 27.48 -13.47 9.34
C LEU A 46 27.84 -13.75 7.88
N THR A 47 29.10 -13.61 7.51
CA THR A 47 29.56 -13.94 6.16
C THR A 47 29.38 -15.43 5.85
N VAL A 48 29.73 -16.29 6.79
CA VAL A 48 29.56 -17.75 6.64
C VAL A 48 28.09 -18.11 6.56
N LEU A 49 27.25 -17.54 7.44
CA LEU A 49 25.80 -17.76 7.38
C LEU A 49 25.19 -17.30 6.06
N SER A 50 25.61 -16.12 5.55
CA SER A 50 25.14 -15.63 4.24
C SER A 50 25.59 -16.53 3.10
N ALA A 51 26.82 -17.04 3.13
CA ALA A 51 27.32 -17.96 2.12
C ALA A 51 26.63 -19.34 2.12
N LEU A 52 26.18 -19.79 3.30
CA LEU A 52 25.48 -21.07 3.47
C LEU A 52 23.97 -20.97 3.26
N THR A 53 23.39 -19.76 3.26
CA THR A 53 21.95 -19.55 3.05
C THR A 53 21.67 -19.57 1.54
N PRO A 54 20.74 -20.42 1.05
CA PRO A 54 20.37 -20.43 -0.36
C PRO A 54 19.75 -19.11 -0.79
N ASP A 55 20.08 -18.66 -2.01
CA ASP A 55 19.48 -17.47 -2.60
C ASP A 55 17.97 -17.63 -2.75
N LYS A 56 17.22 -16.60 -2.39
CA LYS A 56 15.77 -16.52 -2.57
C LYS A 56 15.45 -15.70 -3.81
N THR A 57 14.46 -16.12 -4.59
CA THR A 57 13.99 -15.36 -5.76
C THR A 57 13.06 -14.24 -5.38
N PHE A 58 12.29 -14.41 -4.30
CA PHE A 58 11.26 -13.48 -3.87
C PHE A 58 11.28 -13.27 -2.35
N SER A 59 11.10 -12.03 -1.93
CA SER A 59 10.86 -11.67 -0.52
C SER A 59 9.36 -11.50 -0.27
N ALA A 60 8.74 -12.45 0.44
CA ALA A 60 7.34 -12.35 0.82
C ALA A 60 7.07 -11.16 1.76
N ASN A 61 8.01 -10.78 2.62
CA ASN A 61 7.83 -9.65 3.53
C ASN A 61 7.95 -8.30 2.83
N GLU A 62 8.86 -8.15 1.86
CA GLU A 62 9.04 -6.92 1.08
C GLU A 62 8.12 -6.87 -0.17
N ASN A 63 7.48 -7.98 -0.51
CA ASN A 63 6.63 -8.14 -1.71
C ASN A 63 7.36 -7.74 -3.01
N ARG A 64 8.61 -8.23 -3.18
CA ARG A 64 9.41 -7.96 -4.38
C ARG A 64 10.36 -9.09 -4.73
N ASN A 65 10.75 -9.14 -6.00
CA ASN A 65 11.83 -9.99 -6.44
C ASN A 65 13.16 -9.53 -5.85
N LEU A 66 13.97 -10.49 -5.41
CA LEU A 66 15.32 -10.24 -4.91
C LEU A 66 16.32 -10.39 -6.04
N LYS A 67 17.36 -9.55 -6.00
CA LYS A 67 18.42 -9.60 -7.00
C LYS A 67 19.13 -10.94 -6.93
N GLN A 68 19.20 -11.60 -8.08
CA GLN A 68 19.94 -12.86 -8.23
C GLN A 68 21.41 -12.58 -8.51
N ARG A 69 22.27 -13.60 -8.37
CA ARG A 69 23.69 -13.50 -8.62
C ARG A 69 23.96 -12.99 -10.04
N PRO A 70 24.65 -11.86 -10.21
CA PRO A 70 24.94 -11.33 -11.54
C PRO A 70 25.94 -12.21 -12.28
N SER A 71 25.74 -12.33 -13.59
CA SER A 71 26.73 -12.97 -14.49
C SER A 71 27.87 -11.99 -14.78
N ILE A 72 29.08 -12.53 -14.88
CA ILE A 72 30.26 -11.74 -15.27
C ILE A 72 30.20 -11.52 -16.78
N SER A 73 30.18 -10.25 -17.22
CA SER A 73 30.28 -9.87 -18.63
C SER A 73 31.28 -8.72 -18.78
N ALA A 74 31.91 -8.61 -19.96
CA ALA A 74 32.85 -7.54 -20.24
C ALA A 74 32.20 -6.17 -20.13
N ASP A 75 30.99 -6.02 -20.67
CA ASP A 75 30.22 -4.77 -20.63
C ASP A 75 29.82 -4.41 -19.19
N GLY A 76 29.44 -5.41 -18.37
CA GLY A 76 29.10 -5.21 -16.97
C GLY A 76 30.28 -4.76 -16.11
N LEU A 77 31.48 -5.25 -16.42
CA LEU A 77 32.73 -4.84 -15.76
C LEU A 77 33.14 -3.43 -16.17
N LEU A 78 33.11 -3.12 -17.46
CA LEU A 78 33.49 -1.82 -18.00
C LEU A 78 32.52 -0.70 -17.60
N SER A 79 31.22 -0.97 -17.58
CA SER A 79 30.18 -0.01 -17.14
C SER A 79 30.11 0.12 -15.60
N GLY A 80 30.71 -0.79 -14.85
CA GLY A 80 30.58 -0.85 -13.40
C GLY A 80 29.27 -1.46 -12.89
N SER A 81 28.32 -1.82 -13.76
CA SER A 81 27.03 -2.38 -13.38
C SER A 81 27.15 -3.70 -12.63
N PHE A 82 28.15 -4.53 -12.98
CA PHE A 82 28.44 -5.77 -12.27
C PHE A 82 28.70 -5.56 -10.77
N PHE A 83 29.44 -4.51 -10.40
CA PHE A 83 29.71 -4.21 -8.98
C PHE A 83 28.47 -3.71 -8.26
N GLY A 84 27.64 -2.87 -8.90
CA GLY A 84 26.37 -2.42 -8.36
C GLY A 84 25.38 -3.57 -8.15
N ASP A 85 25.26 -4.44 -9.14
CA ASP A 85 24.43 -5.64 -9.09
C ASP A 85 24.89 -6.63 -8.02
N THR A 86 26.20 -6.80 -7.88
CA THR A 86 26.79 -7.65 -6.84
C THR A 86 26.50 -7.09 -5.44
N ALA A 87 26.65 -5.79 -5.23
CA ALA A 87 26.32 -5.15 -3.95
C ALA A 87 24.83 -5.30 -3.60
N THR A 88 23.95 -5.13 -4.60
CA THR A 88 22.51 -5.34 -4.44
C THR A 88 22.18 -6.80 -4.11
N HIS A 89 22.79 -7.75 -4.82
CA HIS A 89 22.66 -9.18 -4.53
C HIS A 89 23.08 -9.51 -3.09
N PHE A 90 24.25 -9.05 -2.64
CA PHE A 90 24.68 -9.27 -1.26
C PHE A 90 23.71 -8.65 -0.24
N SER A 91 23.19 -7.46 -0.51
CA SER A 91 22.20 -6.82 0.34
C SER A 91 20.89 -7.61 0.38
N ASP A 92 20.44 -8.14 -0.75
CA ASP A 92 19.17 -8.85 -0.88
C ASP A 92 19.22 -10.27 -0.29
N GLN A 93 20.37 -10.95 -0.41
CA GLN A 93 20.58 -12.33 0.04
C GLN A 93 21.23 -12.43 1.43
N PHE A 94 21.38 -11.29 2.12
CA PHE A 94 22.05 -11.26 3.41
C PHE A 94 21.31 -12.12 4.46
N ALA A 95 22.05 -12.92 5.21
CA ALA A 95 21.46 -13.80 6.21
C ALA A 95 20.62 -13.03 7.24
N LEU A 96 19.41 -13.55 7.54
CA LEU A 96 18.48 -12.95 8.49
C LEU A 96 18.02 -11.53 8.09
N ARG A 97 18.03 -11.18 6.81
CA ARG A 97 17.70 -9.84 6.28
C ARG A 97 16.44 -9.23 6.93
N ASP A 98 15.31 -9.96 6.97
CA ASP A 98 14.07 -9.47 7.55
C ASP A 98 14.19 -9.08 9.02
N ARG A 99 15.06 -9.78 9.77
CA ARG A 99 15.35 -9.45 11.17
C ARG A 99 16.13 -8.15 11.29
N TRP A 100 17.09 -7.92 10.37
CA TRP A 100 17.88 -6.68 10.34
C TRP A 100 17.01 -5.48 9.97
N ILE A 101 16.11 -5.62 8.99
CA ILE A 101 15.15 -4.59 8.61
C ILE A 101 14.25 -4.26 9.82
N SER A 102 13.69 -5.27 10.50
CA SER A 102 12.86 -5.07 11.68
C SER A 102 13.63 -4.47 12.87
N LEU A 103 14.90 -4.82 13.03
CA LEU A 103 15.77 -4.26 14.06
C LEU A 103 16.08 -2.79 13.77
N LYS A 104 16.41 -2.46 12.51
CA LYS A 104 16.60 -1.08 12.07
C LYS A 104 15.34 -0.25 12.34
N LEU A 105 14.17 -0.72 11.93
CA LEU A 105 12.91 -0.02 12.19
C LEU A 105 12.66 0.18 13.69
N THR A 106 13.01 -0.81 14.52
CA THR A 106 12.88 -0.70 15.98
C THR A 106 13.81 0.39 16.53
N TYR A 107 15.05 0.43 16.05
CA TYR A 107 16.02 1.46 16.40
C TYR A 107 15.55 2.84 15.95
N ASP A 108 15.08 2.97 14.70
CA ASP A 108 14.56 4.21 14.15
C ASP A 108 13.40 4.77 15.01
N LYS A 109 12.48 3.90 15.44
CA LYS A 109 11.42 4.26 16.39
C LYS A 109 11.94 4.72 17.75
N LEU A 110 12.96 4.06 18.28
CA LEU A 110 13.57 4.43 19.57
C LEU A 110 14.24 5.80 19.54
N ILE A 111 14.85 6.20 18.43
CA ILE A 111 15.43 7.54 18.25
C ILE A 111 14.41 8.59 17.82
N GLY A 112 13.11 8.21 17.75
CA GLY A 112 12.01 9.14 17.51
C GLY A 112 11.68 9.38 16.04
N MET A 113 12.16 8.54 15.12
CA MET A 113 11.73 8.60 13.73
C MET A 113 10.24 8.22 13.62
N LYS A 114 9.52 9.02 12.85
CA LYS A 114 8.06 8.94 12.71
C LYS A 114 7.62 8.38 11.37
N GLU A 115 8.57 8.11 10.49
CA GLU A 115 8.32 7.55 9.16
C GLU A 115 9.43 6.59 8.72
N SER A 116 9.12 5.71 7.80
CA SER A 116 10.04 4.79 7.13
C SER A 116 9.58 4.58 5.70
N HIS A 117 10.43 4.87 4.71
CA HIS A 117 10.13 4.69 3.28
C HIS A 117 8.77 5.30 2.89
N ASP A 118 8.56 6.58 3.19
CA ASP A 118 7.32 7.34 2.90
C ASP A 118 6.04 6.83 3.59
N VAL A 119 6.19 5.99 4.62
CA VAL A 119 5.08 5.49 5.43
C VAL A 119 5.19 6.08 6.84
N TYR A 120 4.15 6.74 7.32
CA TYR A 120 4.08 7.19 8.70
C TYR A 120 3.93 6.00 9.66
N LEU A 121 4.75 6.00 10.71
CA LEU A 121 4.71 5.03 11.80
C LEU A 121 3.74 5.53 12.88
N GLY A 122 2.47 5.29 12.66
CA GLY A 122 1.38 5.82 13.47
C GLY A 122 1.21 5.14 14.83
N LYS A 123 0.25 5.68 15.59
CA LYS A 123 -0.18 5.09 16.87
C LYS A 123 -1.01 3.83 16.64
N ASP A 124 -1.18 3.01 17.68
CA ASP A 124 -1.96 1.76 17.66
C ASP A 124 -1.55 0.81 16.52
N HIS A 125 -0.28 0.91 16.12
CA HIS A 125 0.35 0.13 15.04
C HIS A 125 -0.19 0.42 13.64
N TYR A 126 -0.86 1.54 13.42
CA TYR A 126 -1.21 1.99 12.08
C TYR A 126 0.03 2.41 11.31
N LEU A 127 0.10 1.96 10.08
CA LEU A 127 1.00 2.46 9.04
C LEU A 127 0.14 3.30 8.10
N LEU A 128 0.55 4.54 7.86
CA LEU A 128 -0.31 5.48 7.13
C LEU A 128 0.45 5.98 5.91
N GLN A 129 -0.16 5.83 4.75
CA GLN A 129 0.36 6.40 3.51
C GLN A 129 0.26 7.92 3.57
N LYS A 130 1.28 8.62 3.08
CA LYS A 130 1.24 10.08 2.94
C LYS A 130 0.15 10.50 1.96
N THR A 131 -0.49 11.62 2.23
CA THR A 131 -1.38 12.27 1.27
C THR A 131 -0.56 12.79 0.09
N VAL A 132 -1.04 12.56 -1.12
CA VAL A 132 -0.42 13.07 -2.34
C VAL A 132 -0.72 14.56 -2.51
N GLU A 133 0.25 15.32 -2.99
CA GLU A 133 0.05 16.71 -3.39
C GLU A 133 -0.60 16.75 -4.79
N PRO A 134 -1.70 17.50 -4.97
CA PRO A 134 -2.37 17.61 -6.25
C PRO A 134 -1.48 18.23 -7.34
N ASP A 135 -1.44 17.63 -8.50
CA ASP A 135 -0.99 18.27 -9.73
C ASP A 135 -2.21 18.93 -10.40
N GLU A 136 -2.33 20.24 -10.27
CA GLU A 136 -3.51 20.99 -10.76
C GLU A 136 -3.74 20.79 -12.26
N LYS A 137 -2.68 20.74 -13.05
CA LYS A 137 -2.80 20.51 -14.51
C LYS A 137 -3.35 19.11 -14.81
N ALA A 138 -2.85 18.12 -14.11
CA ALA A 138 -3.32 16.76 -14.25
C ALA A 138 -4.79 16.62 -13.84
N LEU A 139 -5.20 17.29 -12.76
CA LEU A 139 -6.58 17.31 -12.32
C LEU A 139 -7.50 18.04 -13.30
N ASP A 140 -7.05 19.11 -13.94
CA ASP A 140 -7.78 19.77 -15.01
C ASP A 140 -7.96 18.85 -16.21
N ASP A 141 -6.93 18.11 -16.61
CA ASP A 141 -6.99 17.15 -17.71
C ASP A 141 -7.98 16.01 -17.40
N ILE A 142 -7.96 15.48 -16.15
CA ILE A 142 -8.91 14.45 -15.70
C ILE A 142 -10.34 15.01 -15.68
N ALA A 143 -10.55 16.17 -15.10
CA ALA A 143 -11.88 16.78 -15.02
C ALA A 143 -12.47 17.07 -16.42
N ASN A 144 -11.64 17.59 -17.33
CA ASN A 144 -12.05 17.84 -18.73
C ASN A 144 -12.42 16.53 -19.44
N ALA A 145 -11.64 15.46 -19.27
CA ALA A 145 -11.94 14.17 -19.86
C ALA A 145 -13.26 13.57 -19.31
N VAL A 146 -13.45 13.63 -17.99
CA VAL A 146 -14.68 13.15 -17.32
C VAL A 146 -15.90 13.98 -17.78
N ASN A 147 -15.81 15.30 -17.83
CA ASN A 147 -16.87 16.19 -18.28
C ASN A 147 -17.24 15.94 -19.75
N SER A 148 -16.25 15.79 -20.62
CA SER A 148 -16.44 15.46 -22.02
C SER A 148 -17.15 14.11 -22.18
N PHE A 149 -16.70 13.10 -21.45
CA PHE A 149 -17.30 11.78 -21.49
C PHE A 149 -18.74 11.78 -20.98
N ALA A 150 -19.02 12.48 -19.87
CA ALA A 150 -20.37 12.63 -19.34
C ALA A 150 -21.30 13.40 -20.30
N SER A 151 -20.78 14.39 -21.01
CA SER A 151 -21.52 15.14 -22.03
C SER A 151 -21.87 14.29 -23.25
N LEU A 152 -20.91 13.46 -23.73
CA LEU A 152 -21.14 12.54 -24.85
C LEU A 152 -22.16 11.45 -24.53
N HIS A 153 -22.28 11.07 -23.27
CA HIS A 153 -23.20 10.07 -22.76
C HIS A 153 -24.22 10.67 -21.79
N SER A 154 -24.82 11.81 -22.21
CA SER A 154 -25.75 12.58 -21.35
C SER A 154 -27.05 11.86 -21.04
N ASP A 155 -27.36 10.78 -21.73
CA ASP A 155 -28.45 9.84 -21.46
C ASP A 155 -28.16 8.87 -20.31
N LEU A 156 -26.90 8.76 -19.88
CA LEU A 156 -26.46 7.91 -18.78
C LEU A 156 -26.33 8.70 -17.47
N SER A 157 -26.68 8.06 -16.37
CA SER A 157 -26.48 8.65 -15.03
C SER A 157 -25.01 8.56 -14.63
N THR A 158 -24.28 9.67 -14.67
CA THR A 158 -22.85 9.70 -14.34
C THR A 158 -22.60 10.15 -12.91
N ARG A 159 -21.83 9.38 -12.16
CA ARG A 159 -21.49 9.63 -10.76
C ARG A 159 -20.00 9.44 -10.52
N MET A 160 -19.49 10.13 -9.49
CA MET A 160 -18.12 9.97 -9.03
C MET A 160 -18.04 9.91 -7.51
N LEU A 161 -17.39 8.90 -7.00
CA LEU A 161 -17.08 8.68 -5.59
C LEU A 161 -15.58 8.74 -5.37
N VAL A 162 -15.12 9.68 -4.55
CA VAL A 162 -13.71 9.79 -4.16
C VAL A 162 -13.54 9.49 -2.68
N VAL A 163 -12.63 8.57 -2.38
CA VAL A 163 -12.39 8.05 -1.03
C VAL A 163 -11.06 8.56 -0.50
N PRO A 164 -11.01 9.28 0.63
CA PRO A 164 -9.77 9.77 1.22
C PRO A 164 -8.89 8.60 1.70
N CYS A 165 -7.59 8.85 1.88
CA CYS A 165 -6.69 7.86 2.49
C CYS A 165 -6.82 7.84 4.02
N ALA A 166 -6.27 6.80 4.67
CA ALA A 166 -6.32 6.62 6.12
C ALA A 166 -5.73 7.81 6.90
N ALA A 167 -4.66 8.44 6.40
CA ALA A 167 -4.03 9.60 7.06
C ALA A 167 -4.96 10.82 7.16
N ALA A 168 -5.86 10.99 6.20
CA ALA A 168 -6.83 12.09 6.18
C ALA A 168 -8.07 11.83 7.06
N VAL A 169 -8.39 10.56 7.32
CA VAL A 169 -9.57 10.14 8.10
C VAL A 169 -9.27 9.88 9.56
N LEU A 170 -8.05 9.40 9.87
CA LEU A 170 -7.62 8.94 11.19
C LEU A 170 -6.52 9.84 11.78
N PRO A 171 -6.77 11.15 12.04
CA PRO A 171 -5.75 12.06 12.53
C PRO A 171 -5.21 11.68 13.92
N ASP A 172 -6.01 11.01 14.74
CA ASP A 172 -5.62 10.49 16.06
C ASP A 172 -4.58 9.37 15.96
N LYS A 173 -4.47 8.67 14.83
CA LYS A 173 -3.48 7.62 14.56
C LYS A 173 -2.16 8.15 14.03
N LEU A 174 -2.12 9.39 13.58
CA LEU A 174 -0.89 9.98 13.07
C LEU A 174 0.18 10.14 14.15
N PRO A 175 1.47 10.05 13.80
CA PRO A 175 2.54 10.46 14.69
C PRO A 175 2.48 11.97 14.89
N GLY A 176 2.86 12.44 16.08
CA GLY A 176 2.81 13.89 16.39
C GLY A 176 3.59 14.74 15.39
N SER A 177 2.98 15.82 14.91
CA SER A 177 3.53 16.73 13.91
C SER A 177 3.76 16.13 12.53
N ALA A 178 3.05 15.05 12.15
CA ALA A 178 3.05 14.56 10.78
C ALA A 178 2.42 15.61 9.85
N PRO A 179 3.10 16.04 8.77
CA PRO A 179 2.51 16.97 7.82
C PRO A 179 1.47 16.22 6.96
N VAL A 180 0.20 16.50 7.19
CA VAL A 180 -0.92 15.93 6.42
C VAL A 180 -1.73 17.05 5.81
N ARG A 181 -1.95 16.99 4.51
CA ARG A 181 -2.82 17.92 3.79
C ARG A 181 -4.28 17.72 4.17
N ASN A 182 -5.07 18.75 4.00
CA ASN A 182 -6.53 18.64 4.07
C ASN A 182 -7.06 17.98 2.78
N GLN A 183 -6.89 16.68 2.67
CA GLN A 183 -7.29 15.92 1.46
C GLN A 183 -8.80 16.01 1.19
N ALA A 184 -9.63 16.22 2.21
CA ALA A 184 -11.06 16.45 2.00
C ALA A 184 -11.30 17.73 1.18
N ALA A 185 -10.57 18.81 1.46
CA ALA A 185 -10.64 20.05 0.69
C ALA A 185 -10.08 19.88 -0.73
N ASP A 186 -9.00 19.11 -0.91
CA ASP A 186 -8.47 18.79 -2.25
C ASP A 186 -9.48 18.00 -3.08
N ILE A 187 -10.20 17.03 -2.47
CA ILE A 187 -11.29 16.27 -3.10
C ILE A 187 -12.45 17.20 -3.48
N ASP A 188 -12.87 18.08 -2.59
CA ASP A 188 -13.97 19.01 -2.86
C ASP A 188 -13.61 20.01 -3.98
N ALA A 189 -12.37 20.51 -3.98
CA ALA A 189 -11.86 21.37 -5.04
C ALA A 189 -11.88 20.69 -6.42
N PHE A 190 -11.51 19.40 -6.47
CA PHE A 190 -11.64 18.61 -7.70
C PHE A 190 -13.12 18.44 -8.10
N GLY A 191 -14.01 18.14 -7.15
CA GLY A 191 -15.44 18.01 -7.41
C GLY A 191 -16.07 19.25 -8.02
N GLN A 192 -15.57 20.46 -7.67
CA GLN A 192 -16.04 21.71 -8.25
C GLN A 192 -15.66 21.90 -9.72
N LYS A 193 -14.68 21.15 -10.23
CA LYS A 193 -14.29 21.16 -11.66
C LYS A 193 -15.21 20.28 -12.53
N LEU A 194 -16.06 19.43 -11.90
CA LEU A 194 -16.94 18.50 -12.60
C LEU A 194 -18.27 19.15 -13.02
N SER A 195 -18.76 18.76 -14.18
CA SER A 195 -20.02 19.21 -14.77
C SER A 195 -20.80 18.02 -15.34
N GLY A 196 -22.09 17.93 -15.02
CA GLY A 196 -22.92 16.79 -15.44
C GLY A 196 -22.63 15.47 -14.70
N VAL A 197 -21.86 15.52 -13.61
CA VAL A 197 -21.47 14.37 -12.80
C VAL A 197 -21.90 14.57 -11.35
N ALA A 198 -22.66 13.65 -10.79
CA ALA A 198 -23.03 13.69 -9.38
C ALA A 198 -21.80 13.28 -8.53
N PHE A 199 -21.22 14.22 -7.82
CA PHE A 199 -19.98 14.05 -7.08
C PHE A 199 -20.22 13.73 -5.61
N THR A 200 -19.47 12.77 -5.07
CA THR A 200 -19.52 12.37 -3.66
C THR A 200 -18.12 12.30 -3.08
N ASN A 201 -17.83 13.10 -2.04
CA ASN A 201 -16.66 13.02 -1.21
C ASN A 201 -16.96 12.12 0.01
N ALA A 202 -16.30 10.97 0.14
CA ALA A 202 -16.54 10.01 1.22
C ALA A 202 -15.97 10.43 2.59
N SER A 203 -15.30 11.58 2.69
CA SER A 203 -14.60 12.01 3.90
C SER A 203 -15.52 12.06 5.13
N GLU A 204 -16.68 12.67 5.03
CA GLU A 204 -17.61 12.80 6.15
C GLU A 204 -18.27 11.45 6.52
N ALA A 205 -18.54 10.60 5.54
CA ALA A 205 -19.08 9.27 5.77
C ALA A 205 -18.14 8.42 6.64
N LEU A 206 -16.83 8.51 6.41
CA LEU A 206 -15.82 7.78 7.17
C LEU A 206 -15.52 8.43 8.51
N LYS A 207 -15.33 9.75 8.58
CA LYS A 207 -15.04 10.47 9.83
C LYS A 207 -16.18 10.39 10.86
N SER A 208 -17.41 10.35 10.39
CA SER A 208 -18.61 10.26 11.26
C SER A 208 -18.92 8.82 11.72
N SER A 209 -18.08 7.85 11.42
CA SER A 209 -18.26 6.48 11.89
C SER A 209 -17.80 6.37 13.35
N ASN A 210 -18.74 6.00 14.23
CA ASN A 210 -18.48 5.81 15.66
C ASN A 210 -18.27 4.34 16.04
N ASP A 211 -18.18 3.45 15.06
CA ASP A 211 -17.95 2.03 15.31
C ASP A 211 -16.49 1.75 15.72
N SER A 212 -16.28 0.78 16.58
CA SER A 212 -14.97 0.34 17.05
C SER A 212 -14.18 -0.43 15.99
N ARG A 213 -14.82 -0.86 14.91
CA ARG A 213 -14.19 -1.60 13.82
C ARG A 213 -13.25 -0.69 13.02
N ASN A 214 -12.18 -1.28 12.47
CA ASN A 214 -11.21 -0.53 11.68
C ASN A 214 -11.80 -0.17 10.30
N LEU A 215 -11.81 1.11 9.96
CA LEU A 215 -12.22 1.59 8.62
C LEU A 215 -11.14 1.33 7.57
N TYR A 216 -9.88 1.29 7.99
CA TYR A 216 -8.71 1.02 7.16
C TYR A 216 -7.88 -0.09 7.76
N TYR A 217 -7.18 -0.84 6.92
CA TYR A 217 -6.17 -1.77 7.38
C TYR A 217 -5.04 -1.02 8.10
N ARG A 218 -4.39 -1.67 9.05
CA ARG A 218 -3.25 -1.09 9.78
C ARG A 218 -1.95 -1.23 9.02
N THR A 219 -1.82 -2.24 8.18
CA THR A 219 -0.58 -2.56 7.44
C THR A 219 -0.71 -2.36 5.94
N ASP A 220 -1.88 -1.90 5.47
CA ASP A 220 -2.17 -1.68 4.06
C ASP A 220 -2.77 -0.29 3.82
N HIS A 221 -2.71 0.18 2.57
CA HIS A 221 -3.25 1.49 2.19
C HIS A 221 -4.76 1.47 1.90
N HIS A 222 -5.36 0.31 1.74
CA HIS A 222 -6.79 0.19 1.44
C HIS A 222 -7.67 0.38 2.69
N TRP A 223 -8.90 0.76 2.44
CA TRP A 223 -9.97 0.58 3.42
C TRP A 223 -10.22 -0.91 3.67
N THR A 224 -10.82 -1.24 4.81
CA THR A 224 -11.35 -2.58 5.07
C THR A 224 -12.69 -2.75 4.34
N SER A 225 -13.18 -3.98 4.25
CA SER A 225 -14.57 -4.21 3.77
C SER A 225 -15.59 -3.48 4.64
N TYR A 226 -15.33 -3.33 5.95
CA TYR A 226 -16.17 -2.53 6.82
C TYR A 226 -16.14 -1.03 6.46
N GLY A 227 -14.97 -0.48 6.16
CA GLY A 227 -14.85 0.90 5.67
C GLY A 227 -15.58 1.11 4.36
N ALA A 228 -15.44 0.18 3.41
CA ALA A 228 -16.16 0.19 2.15
C ALA A 228 -17.69 0.11 2.36
N ARG A 229 -18.15 -0.78 3.27
CA ARG A 229 -19.58 -0.89 3.66
C ARG A 229 -20.09 0.42 4.27
N THR A 230 -19.33 1.05 5.15
CA THR A 230 -19.69 2.33 5.77
C THR A 230 -19.95 3.42 4.72
N VAL A 231 -19.09 3.49 3.70
CA VAL A 231 -19.28 4.44 2.58
C VAL A 231 -20.49 4.04 1.74
N TYR A 232 -20.65 2.76 1.42
CA TYR A 232 -21.84 2.28 0.70
C TYR A 232 -23.13 2.69 1.39
N GLU A 233 -23.28 2.41 2.70
CA GLU A 233 -24.49 2.71 3.47
C GLU A 233 -24.75 4.23 3.58
N LYS A 234 -23.71 5.02 3.87
CA LYS A 234 -23.87 6.47 4.08
C LYS A 234 -23.94 7.30 2.80
N CYS A 235 -23.29 6.83 1.72
CA CYS A 235 -23.24 7.53 0.44
C CYS A 235 -24.24 6.98 -0.59
N ALA A 236 -25.08 6.00 -0.23
CA ALA A 236 -26.01 5.35 -1.14
C ALA A 236 -26.83 6.33 -2.02
N PRO A 237 -27.41 7.42 -1.49
CA PRO A 237 -28.14 8.39 -2.34
C PRO A 237 -27.26 9.03 -3.42
N GLY A 238 -26.02 9.40 -3.08
CA GLY A 238 -25.04 9.92 -4.04
C GLY A 238 -24.63 8.91 -5.10
N LEU A 239 -24.77 7.61 -4.80
CA LEU A 239 -24.52 6.51 -5.74
C LEU A 239 -25.77 6.12 -6.56
N GLY A 240 -26.91 6.78 -6.38
CA GLY A 240 -28.17 6.46 -7.04
C GLY A 240 -28.81 5.17 -6.53
N ILE A 241 -28.54 4.82 -5.27
CA ILE A 241 -29.09 3.66 -4.58
C ILE A 241 -30.10 4.15 -3.54
N ASP A 242 -31.39 4.04 -3.85
CA ASP A 242 -32.47 4.52 -2.99
C ASP A 242 -32.70 3.62 -1.76
N ALA A 243 -32.45 2.32 -1.90
CA ALA A 243 -32.64 1.33 -0.85
C ALA A 243 -31.39 0.47 -0.66
N PRO A 244 -30.39 0.95 0.09
CA PRO A 244 -29.19 0.18 0.35
C PRO A 244 -29.52 -1.04 1.21
N VAL A 245 -28.81 -2.16 0.94
CA VAL A 245 -28.86 -3.34 1.80
C VAL A 245 -28.26 -2.98 3.15
N THR A 246 -28.93 -3.35 4.23
CA THR A 246 -28.49 -3.09 5.61
C THR A 246 -28.12 -4.36 6.38
N GLU A 247 -28.54 -5.54 5.87
CA GLU A 247 -28.27 -6.82 6.49
C GLU A 247 -27.22 -7.59 5.72
N PHE A 248 -26.19 -8.07 6.42
CA PHE A 248 -25.03 -8.77 5.86
C PHE A 248 -24.68 -10.00 6.69
N ASP A 249 -24.20 -11.04 6.01
CA ASP A 249 -23.51 -12.13 6.64
C ASP A 249 -22.02 -11.80 6.68
N GLU A 250 -21.40 -11.93 7.85
CA GLU A 250 -20.00 -11.59 8.09
C GLU A 250 -19.14 -12.86 8.06
N TYR A 251 -18.03 -12.82 7.30
CA TYR A 251 -17.09 -13.94 7.24
C TYR A 251 -15.66 -13.44 7.43
N LEU A 252 -14.95 -14.05 8.37
CA LEU A 252 -13.52 -13.89 8.54
C LEU A 252 -12.78 -14.78 7.53
N LEU A 253 -11.97 -14.20 6.67
CA LEU A 253 -11.21 -14.90 5.64
C LEU A 253 -9.74 -15.12 6.01
N SER A 254 -9.11 -14.16 6.68
CA SER A 254 -7.70 -14.24 7.08
C SER A 254 -7.40 -13.39 8.31
N GLU A 255 -6.46 -13.86 9.15
CA GLU A 255 -5.87 -13.13 10.28
C GLU A 255 -4.36 -12.87 10.05
N THR A 256 -3.85 -13.17 8.86
CA THR A 256 -2.41 -13.16 8.57
C THR A 256 -2.00 -12.13 7.52
N PHE A 257 -2.89 -11.24 7.13
CA PHE A 257 -2.64 -10.25 6.10
C PHE A 257 -1.56 -9.26 6.53
N LEU A 258 -0.49 -9.19 5.77
CA LEU A 258 0.52 -8.13 5.83
C LEU A 258 0.43 -7.31 4.54
N GLY A 259 -0.12 -6.13 4.65
CA GLY A 259 -0.34 -5.26 3.52
C GLY A 259 0.94 -4.59 2.99
N THR A 260 0.75 -3.78 1.95
CA THR A 260 1.82 -3.10 1.22
C THR A 260 2.61 -2.13 2.08
N LEU A 261 1.95 -1.38 2.98
CA LEU A 261 2.62 -0.45 3.89
C LEU A 261 3.49 -1.17 4.90
N GLY A 262 3.07 -2.37 5.36
CA GLY A 262 3.89 -3.23 6.19
C GLY A 262 5.15 -3.69 5.48
N SER A 263 5.04 -4.07 4.22
CA SER A 263 6.16 -4.48 3.37
C SER A 263 7.12 -3.31 3.10
N GLN A 264 6.59 -2.16 2.72
CA GLN A 264 7.35 -0.95 2.39
C GLN A 264 8.11 -0.38 3.60
N SER A 265 7.45 -0.29 4.76
CA SER A 265 8.06 0.29 5.97
C SER A 265 9.03 -0.63 6.70
N GLY A 266 9.04 -1.93 6.40
CA GLY A 266 9.79 -2.95 7.14
C GLY A 266 9.10 -3.43 8.43
N SER A 267 7.81 -3.11 8.62
CA SER A 267 7.02 -3.48 9.79
C SER A 267 6.36 -4.85 9.62
N PHE A 268 7.13 -5.92 9.73
CA PHE A 268 6.70 -7.29 9.38
C PHE A 268 5.95 -8.05 10.48
N ARG A 269 5.81 -7.50 11.68
CA ARG A 269 5.29 -8.24 12.85
C ARG A 269 3.78 -8.18 13.00
N ARG A 270 3.16 -7.09 12.56
CA ARG A 270 1.71 -6.92 12.64
C ARG A 270 1.03 -7.55 11.45
N ARG A 271 -0.18 -8.02 11.70
CA ARG A 271 -1.07 -8.58 10.69
C ARG A 271 -2.44 -7.95 10.85
N ASP A 272 -3.12 -7.80 9.74
CA ASP A 272 -4.52 -7.41 9.69
C ASP A 272 -5.41 -8.64 9.50
N THR A 273 -6.68 -8.45 9.76
CA THR A 273 -7.74 -9.40 9.43
C THR A 273 -8.43 -8.98 8.15
N ILE A 274 -8.74 -9.93 7.27
CA ILE A 274 -9.61 -9.71 6.11
C ILE A 274 -10.96 -10.32 6.43
N GLU A 275 -11.97 -9.47 6.46
CA GLU A 275 -13.38 -9.84 6.63
C GLU A 275 -14.16 -9.43 5.38
N ILE A 276 -15.24 -10.13 5.08
CA ILE A 276 -16.19 -9.77 4.03
C ILE A 276 -17.60 -9.70 4.60
N TYR A 277 -18.42 -8.86 3.98
CA TYR A 277 -19.81 -8.61 4.33
C TYR A 277 -20.65 -8.92 3.10
N VAL A 278 -21.25 -10.12 3.07
CA VAL A 278 -22.08 -10.57 1.97
C VAL A 278 -23.51 -10.10 2.20
N PRO A 279 -24.14 -9.33 1.29
CA PRO A 279 -25.52 -8.92 1.42
C PRO A 279 -26.43 -10.12 1.63
N LYS A 280 -27.32 -10.11 2.63
CA LYS A 280 -28.35 -11.12 2.76
C LYS A 280 -29.28 -11.08 1.56
N ASN A 281 -29.71 -12.23 1.10
CA ASN A 281 -30.49 -12.37 -0.13
C ASN A 281 -29.79 -11.84 -1.39
N CYS A 282 -28.46 -11.89 -1.42
CA CYS A 282 -27.66 -11.53 -2.59
C CYS A 282 -28.15 -12.37 -3.79
N PRO A 283 -28.47 -11.75 -4.94
CA PRO A 283 -28.84 -12.50 -6.13
C PRO A 283 -27.69 -13.39 -6.61
N ASN A 284 -28.02 -14.49 -7.29
CA ASN A 284 -27.00 -15.27 -7.94
C ASN A 284 -26.25 -14.42 -8.98
N TYR A 285 -24.94 -14.64 -9.11
CA TYR A 285 -24.12 -13.91 -10.06
C TYR A 285 -22.96 -14.78 -10.54
N TYR A 286 -22.37 -14.39 -11.66
CA TYR A 286 -21.07 -14.89 -12.11
C TYR A 286 -20.16 -13.73 -12.52
N VAL A 287 -18.87 -14.00 -12.51
CA VAL A 287 -17.81 -13.03 -12.85
C VAL A 287 -17.04 -13.58 -14.05
N TYR A 288 -16.85 -12.76 -15.07
CA TYR A 288 -16.04 -13.07 -16.24
C TYR A 288 -14.79 -12.19 -16.26
N TYR A 289 -13.63 -12.81 -16.26
CA TYR A 289 -12.34 -12.18 -16.41
C TYR A 289 -11.93 -12.23 -17.88
N ALA A 290 -12.11 -11.12 -18.60
CA ALA A 290 -11.90 -11.09 -20.05
C ALA A 290 -10.43 -11.30 -20.45
N ASP A 291 -9.49 -10.82 -19.65
CA ASP A 291 -8.04 -11.02 -19.85
C ASP A 291 -7.59 -12.47 -19.68
N GLN A 292 -8.38 -13.29 -18.97
CA GLN A 292 -8.10 -14.71 -18.73
C GLN A 292 -9.04 -15.63 -19.52
N GLY A 293 -10.11 -15.12 -20.13
CA GLY A 293 -11.17 -15.91 -20.74
C GLY A 293 -11.86 -16.86 -19.76
N LYS A 294 -11.97 -16.47 -18.48
CA LYS A 294 -12.40 -17.33 -17.38
C LYS A 294 -13.66 -16.81 -16.72
N THR A 295 -14.64 -17.69 -16.52
CA THR A 295 -15.86 -17.43 -15.74
C THR A 295 -15.81 -18.15 -14.40
N VAL A 296 -16.21 -17.47 -13.35
CA VAL A 296 -16.29 -18.00 -11.97
C VAL A 296 -17.61 -17.57 -11.31
N SER A 297 -18.03 -18.28 -10.26
CA SER A 297 -19.27 -18.03 -9.53
C SER A 297 -19.08 -17.19 -8.25
N SER A 298 -17.93 -16.53 -8.10
CA SER A 298 -17.64 -15.75 -6.89
C SER A 298 -16.71 -14.58 -7.20
N LEU A 299 -16.92 -13.44 -6.53
CA LEU A 299 -15.98 -12.31 -6.48
C LEU A 299 -14.70 -12.65 -5.71
N TYR A 300 -14.76 -13.67 -4.85
CA TYR A 300 -13.68 -13.98 -3.91
C TYR A 300 -12.81 -15.11 -4.43
N VAL A 301 -11.55 -14.81 -4.71
CA VAL A 301 -10.54 -15.77 -5.18
C VAL A 301 -9.77 -16.31 -3.98
N ARG A 302 -10.25 -17.41 -3.38
CA ARG A 302 -9.73 -17.96 -2.12
C ARG A 302 -8.25 -18.33 -2.17
N ASP A 303 -7.74 -18.78 -3.32
CA ASP A 303 -6.33 -19.16 -3.48
C ASP A 303 -5.38 -17.98 -3.16
N LYS A 304 -5.82 -16.74 -3.37
CA LYS A 304 -5.07 -15.53 -3.04
C LYS A 304 -4.81 -15.32 -1.55
N LEU A 305 -5.57 -15.96 -0.67
CA LEU A 305 -5.31 -15.97 0.77
C LEU A 305 -4.02 -16.73 1.14
N ASN A 306 -3.52 -17.59 0.25
CA ASN A 306 -2.25 -18.30 0.42
C ASN A 306 -1.06 -17.53 -0.17
N GLU A 307 -1.32 -16.45 -0.89
CA GLU A 307 -0.29 -15.58 -1.46
C GLU A 307 0.06 -14.43 -0.51
N LYS A 308 1.12 -13.69 -0.84
CA LYS A 308 1.56 -12.57 -0.02
C LYS A 308 0.53 -11.43 -0.03
N ASP A 309 0.00 -11.09 -1.18
CA ASP A 309 -1.00 -10.04 -1.34
C ASP A 309 -2.40 -10.63 -1.22
N GLN A 310 -2.80 -10.88 0.03
CA GLN A 310 -4.11 -11.45 0.34
C GLN A 310 -5.29 -10.51 -0.01
N TYR A 311 -5.05 -9.20 -0.20
CA TYR A 311 -6.10 -8.29 -0.67
C TYR A 311 -6.62 -8.67 -2.06
N GLN A 312 -5.82 -9.39 -2.84
CA GLN A 312 -6.27 -9.96 -4.11
C GLN A 312 -7.37 -11.03 -3.97
N VAL A 313 -7.77 -11.40 -2.74
CA VAL A 313 -9.00 -12.19 -2.55
C VAL A 313 -10.20 -11.51 -3.21
N PHE A 314 -10.22 -10.18 -3.27
CA PHE A 314 -11.21 -9.41 -4.01
C PHE A 314 -10.84 -9.39 -5.50
N LEU A 315 -11.64 -10.07 -6.31
CA LEU A 315 -11.53 -10.15 -7.78
C LEU A 315 -10.22 -10.78 -8.32
N GLY A 316 -9.37 -11.39 -7.51
CA GLY A 316 -8.09 -11.92 -7.97
C GLY A 316 -7.02 -10.85 -8.20
N GLY A 317 -7.32 -9.59 -7.92
CA GLY A 317 -6.45 -8.43 -8.13
C GLY A 317 -7.01 -7.41 -9.12
N ASN A 318 -6.13 -6.71 -9.84
CA ASN A 318 -6.53 -5.73 -10.85
C ASN A 318 -6.52 -6.36 -12.24
N HIS A 319 -7.61 -6.21 -12.96
CA HIS A 319 -7.81 -6.65 -14.35
C HIS A 319 -8.16 -5.45 -15.23
N PRO A 320 -7.80 -5.46 -16.51
CA PRO A 320 -8.21 -4.41 -17.45
C PRO A 320 -9.73 -4.21 -17.49
N ILE A 321 -10.46 -5.33 -17.52
CA ILE A 321 -11.93 -5.37 -17.52
C ILE A 321 -12.41 -6.62 -16.82
N VAL A 322 -13.43 -6.45 -15.98
CA VAL A 322 -14.17 -7.54 -15.31
C VAL A 322 -15.66 -7.32 -15.55
N GLU A 323 -16.36 -8.37 -15.92
CA GLU A 323 -17.81 -8.36 -16.12
C GLU A 323 -18.49 -9.20 -15.03
N ILE A 324 -19.49 -8.63 -14.38
CA ILE A 324 -20.29 -9.29 -13.35
C ILE A 324 -21.74 -9.28 -13.83
N HIS A 325 -22.32 -10.44 -13.99
CA HIS A 325 -23.71 -10.59 -14.38
C HIS A 325 -24.49 -11.18 -13.23
N THR A 326 -25.62 -10.55 -12.89
CA THR A 326 -26.44 -10.89 -11.72
C THR A 326 -27.86 -11.25 -12.11
N ALA A 327 -28.56 -11.91 -11.22
CA ALA A 327 -30.00 -12.18 -11.32
C ALA A 327 -30.86 -11.15 -10.55
N ALA A 328 -30.38 -9.91 -10.39
CA ALA A 328 -31.09 -8.87 -9.62
C ALA A 328 -32.36 -8.40 -10.29
N SER A 329 -32.45 -8.46 -11.62
CA SER A 329 -33.63 -8.07 -12.43
C SER A 329 -34.09 -6.64 -12.18
N THR A 330 -33.12 -5.71 -12.11
CA THR A 330 -33.37 -4.27 -11.85
C THR A 330 -33.56 -3.46 -13.13
N GLY A 331 -33.18 -4.00 -14.28
CA GLY A 331 -33.13 -3.27 -15.56
C GLY A 331 -31.99 -2.27 -15.65
N LYS A 332 -31.02 -2.29 -14.71
CA LYS A 332 -29.89 -1.36 -14.65
C LYS A 332 -28.57 -2.08 -14.94
N SER A 333 -27.71 -1.41 -15.68
CA SER A 333 -26.34 -1.87 -15.99
C SER A 333 -25.33 -0.76 -15.64
N LEU A 334 -24.28 -1.11 -14.91
CA LEU A 334 -23.31 -0.18 -14.38
C LEU A 334 -21.94 -0.35 -15.04
N LEU A 335 -21.35 0.75 -15.48
CA LEU A 335 -19.92 0.83 -15.85
C LEU A 335 -19.14 1.52 -14.73
N ILE A 336 -18.12 0.86 -14.18
CA ILE A 336 -17.25 1.40 -13.14
C ILE A 336 -15.86 1.65 -13.72
N PHE A 337 -15.39 2.90 -13.68
CA PHE A 337 -13.96 3.23 -13.81
C PHE A 337 -13.34 3.27 -12.42
N LYS A 338 -12.26 2.53 -12.22
CA LYS A 338 -11.83 2.23 -10.87
C LYS A 338 -10.31 2.20 -10.66
N ASP A 339 -9.93 2.34 -9.38
CA ASP A 339 -8.68 1.80 -8.83
C ASP A 339 -8.96 0.56 -7.96
N SER A 340 -7.96 0.11 -7.20
CA SER A 340 -8.09 -1.10 -6.36
C SER A 340 -9.06 -0.98 -5.19
N TYR A 341 -9.49 0.23 -4.81
CA TYR A 341 -10.49 0.42 -3.76
C TYR A 341 -11.85 -0.17 -4.14
N ALA A 342 -12.22 -0.10 -5.40
CA ALA A 342 -13.48 -0.68 -5.87
C ALA A 342 -13.55 -2.21 -5.77
N ASN A 343 -12.40 -2.90 -5.70
CA ASN A 343 -12.38 -4.36 -5.64
C ASN A 343 -13.12 -4.92 -4.41
N SER A 344 -12.97 -4.27 -3.25
CA SER A 344 -13.70 -4.64 -2.03
C SER A 344 -15.08 -3.98 -1.92
N PHE A 345 -15.39 -2.99 -2.79
CA PHE A 345 -16.64 -2.26 -2.75
C PHE A 345 -17.74 -2.89 -3.62
N VAL A 346 -17.38 -3.48 -4.75
CA VAL A 346 -18.34 -3.97 -5.75
C VAL A 346 -19.33 -5.00 -5.22
N GLN A 347 -18.98 -5.75 -4.18
CA GLN A 347 -19.87 -6.71 -3.52
C GLN A 347 -21.20 -6.08 -3.05
N TYR A 348 -21.17 -4.81 -2.67
CA TYR A 348 -22.36 -4.07 -2.21
C TYR A 348 -23.24 -3.59 -3.38
N LEU A 349 -22.72 -3.58 -4.61
CA LEU A 349 -23.45 -3.14 -5.79
C LEU A 349 -24.21 -4.28 -6.50
N ILE A 350 -23.86 -5.54 -6.22
CA ILE A 350 -24.50 -6.72 -6.84
C ILE A 350 -26.04 -6.71 -6.75
N PRO A 351 -26.67 -6.37 -5.63
CA PRO A 351 -28.13 -6.36 -5.52
C PRO A 351 -28.83 -5.28 -6.35
N HIS A 352 -28.08 -4.31 -6.89
CA HIS A 352 -28.63 -3.11 -7.50
C HIS A 352 -28.52 -3.04 -9.02
N TYR A 353 -27.78 -3.97 -9.64
CA TYR A 353 -27.51 -3.98 -11.08
C TYR A 353 -27.57 -5.38 -11.66
N ASP A 354 -28.09 -5.50 -12.88
CA ASP A 354 -28.14 -6.77 -13.63
C ASP A 354 -26.78 -7.09 -14.26
N THR A 355 -26.05 -6.04 -14.66
CA THR A 355 -24.69 -6.14 -15.18
C THR A 355 -23.82 -5.06 -14.55
N ILE A 356 -22.59 -5.42 -14.13
CA ILE A 356 -21.58 -4.50 -13.65
C ILE A 356 -20.32 -4.75 -14.45
N ILE A 357 -19.86 -3.74 -15.19
CA ILE A 357 -18.59 -3.78 -15.91
C ILE A 357 -17.59 -2.91 -15.14
N MET A 358 -16.46 -3.47 -14.76
CA MET A 358 -15.40 -2.76 -14.06
C MET A 358 -14.21 -2.60 -14.99
N ILE A 359 -13.78 -1.37 -15.22
CA ILE A 359 -12.60 -1.01 -16.03
C ILE A 359 -11.55 -0.38 -15.13
N ASP A 360 -10.32 -0.89 -15.19
CA ASP A 360 -9.15 -0.26 -14.60
C ASP A 360 -8.37 0.47 -15.70
N PRO A 361 -8.43 1.82 -15.77
CA PRO A 361 -7.85 2.59 -16.86
C PRO A 361 -6.33 2.44 -17.01
N ARG A 362 -5.63 1.98 -15.99
CA ARG A 362 -4.18 1.72 -16.04
C ARG A 362 -3.80 0.56 -16.95
N TYR A 363 -4.76 -0.32 -17.23
CA TYR A 363 -4.56 -1.57 -17.99
C TYR A 363 -5.50 -1.71 -19.20
N TYR A 364 -6.48 -0.80 -19.36
CA TYR A 364 -7.48 -0.87 -20.41
C TYR A 364 -7.19 0.13 -21.54
N PHE A 365 -7.05 -0.36 -22.78
CA PHE A 365 -6.64 0.42 -23.95
C PHE A 365 -7.59 0.27 -25.14
N ASN A 366 -8.77 -0.34 -24.96
CA ASN A 366 -9.76 -0.52 -26.01
C ASN A 366 -10.81 0.60 -25.98
N ARG A 367 -11.65 0.69 -27.04
CA ARG A 367 -12.74 1.67 -27.14
C ARG A 367 -13.86 1.37 -26.16
N LEU A 368 -14.33 2.39 -25.47
CA LEU A 368 -15.40 2.30 -24.46
C LEU A 368 -16.78 2.20 -25.09
N ASP A 369 -17.03 2.81 -26.25
CA ASP A 369 -18.32 2.77 -26.94
C ASP A 369 -18.86 1.35 -27.13
N ASN A 370 -17.96 0.43 -27.52
CA ASN A 370 -18.33 -0.96 -27.69
C ASN A 370 -18.81 -1.60 -26.38
N VAL A 371 -18.16 -1.26 -25.26
CA VAL A 371 -18.53 -1.77 -23.93
C VAL A 371 -19.89 -1.21 -23.50
N ILE A 372 -20.10 0.09 -23.69
CA ILE A 372 -21.34 0.77 -23.33
C ILE A 372 -22.53 0.19 -24.10
N GLN A 373 -22.38 0.09 -25.44
CA GLN A 373 -23.47 -0.40 -26.30
C GLN A 373 -23.75 -1.89 -26.10
N ALA A 374 -22.70 -2.72 -26.04
CA ALA A 374 -22.84 -4.18 -25.91
C ALA A 374 -23.51 -4.59 -24.58
N ASN A 375 -23.33 -3.81 -23.52
CA ASN A 375 -23.80 -4.14 -22.19
C ASN A 375 -25.04 -3.32 -21.77
N GLY A 376 -25.57 -2.46 -22.64
CA GLY A 376 -26.74 -1.62 -22.34
C GLY A 376 -26.56 -0.80 -21.07
N ILE A 377 -25.40 -0.15 -20.92
CA ILE A 377 -25.06 0.63 -19.73
C ILE A 377 -26.08 1.74 -19.49
N THR A 378 -26.55 1.85 -18.26
CA THR A 378 -27.50 2.90 -17.80
C THR A 378 -26.85 3.88 -16.85
N ASP A 379 -25.85 3.43 -16.09
CA ASP A 379 -25.19 4.18 -15.04
C ASP A 379 -23.66 4.09 -15.18
N ILE A 380 -22.96 5.17 -14.87
CA ILE A 380 -21.51 5.27 -14.84
C ILE A 380 -21.07 5.67 -13.43
N LEU A 381 -20.08 4.98 -12.88
CA LEU A 381 -19.46 5.30 -11.61
C LEU A 381 -17.93 5.39 -11.77
N PHE A 382 -17.37 6.55 -11.46
CA PHE A 382 -15.95 6.71 -11.22
C PHE A 382 -15.67 6.49 -9.74
N LEU A 383 -14.95 5.42 -9.35
CA LEU A 383 -14.65 5.10 -7.96
C LEU A 383 -13.13 5.05 -7.76
N TYR A 384 -12.61 6.04 -7.04
CA TYR A 384 -11.18 6.22 -6.84
C TYR A 384 -10.82 6.54 -5.40
N SER A 385 -9.66 6.03 -4.95
CA SER A 385 -8.98 6.63 -3.82
C SER A 385 -8.43 8.00 -4.20
N ALA A 386 -8.43 8.94 -3.25
CA ALA A 386 -7.91 10.28 -3.51
C ALA A 386 -6.44 10.25 -3.92
N ASN A 387 -5.61 9.41 -3.29
CA ASN A 387 -4.19 9.32 -3.65
C ASN A 387 -3.97 8.86 -5.10
N THR A 388 -4.78 7.91 -5.60
CA THR A 388 -4.71 7.50 -7.01
C THR A 388 -5.20 8.60 -7.93
N LEU A 389 -6.36 9.20 -7.65
CA LEU A 389 -6.93 10.26 -8.47
C LEU A 389 -5.98 11.47 -8.62
N LEU A 390 -5.30 11.84 -7.51
CA LEU A 390 -4.41 12.99 -7.48
C LEU A 390 -3.03 12.74 -8.12
N ALA A 391 -2.66 11.48 -8.40
CA ALA A 391 -1.34 11.10 -8.90
C ALA A 391 -1.33 10.37 -10.24
N ASP A 392 -2.48 9.82 -10.69
CA ASP A 392 -2.55 8.92 -11.84
C ASP A 392 -3.34 9.56 -12.99
N HIS A 393 -2.72 9.67 -14.15
CA HIS A 393 -3.30 10.28 -15.36
C HIS A 393 -4.03 9.26 -16.26
N SER A 394 -4.03 7.99 -15.93
CA SER A 394 -4.54 6.91 -16.78
C SER A 394 -6.03 7.06 -17.10
N LEU A 395 -6.81 7.62 -16.18
CA LEU A 395 -8.24 7.89 -16.41
C LEU A 395 -8.45 8.85 -17.60
N ALA A 396 -7.75 10.00 -17.61
CA ALA A 396 -7.86 10.96 -18.71
C ALA A 396 -7.43 10.34 -20.05
N VAL A 397 -6.35 9.55 -20.05
CA VAL A 397 -5.85 8.85 -21.25
C VAL A 397 -6.90 7.86 -21.77
N CYS A 398 -7.48 7.03 -20.88
CA CYS A 398 -8.48 6.04 -21.23
C CYS A 398 -9.75 6.67 -21.83
N LEU A 399 -10.26 7.74 -21.20
CA LEU A 399 -11.47 8.42 -21.68
C LEU A 399 -11.24 9.13 -23.02
N ASN A 400 -10.11 9.82 -23.19
CA ASN A 400 -9.76 10.54 -24.42
C ASN A 400 -9.46 9.60 -25.60
N ALA A 401 -8.98 8.39 -25.36
CA ALA A 401 -8.78 7.39 -26.41
C ALA A 401 -10.09 6.86 -27.01
N SER A 402 -11.22 7.13 -26.39
CA SER A 402 -12.56 6.65 -26.74
C SER A 402 -13.50 7.76 -27.24
N ALA A 403 -13.03 9.03 -27.22
CA ALA A 403 -13.75 10.20 -27.70
C ALA A 403 -13.71 10.38 -29.24
#